data_aac9158c41dd642a4aa63ddbb3b6eb94
#
_entry.id   aac9158c41dd642a4aa63ddbb3b6eb94
#
_cell.length_a   1.000
_cell.length_b   1.000
_cell.length_c   1.000
_cell.angle_alpha   90.00
_cell.angle_beta   90.00
_cell.angle_gamma   90.00
#
_symmetry.space_group_name_H-M   'P 1'
#
loop_
_entity.id
_entity.type
_entity.pdbx_description
1 polymer ?
#
loop_
_entity_poly.entity_id
_entity_poly.type
_entity_poly.pdbx_seq_one_letter_code
_entity_poly.pdbx_strand_id
1 'polypeptide(L)'
;MFEILKSGGIVMVPIIACGLVAVFIIVERFHYFFSIKKRDEKFNSDIESCILKNDFKTAESVCVLTDTPCAKVVKSAVEHRNFSERDLKEFIQSKLDLAVPEFENNLSALNTISNVSTLLGLLGTVTGNIKAFGVLGNGGTMGDPALLAGAIAEALVTTVAGLVVAIPAIIFSSYFNSQVNHSITRMEQTVTSVLFRLTKKGEA
;
A
#
# COMPACT_ATOMS: atom_id res chain seq x y z
N MET A 1 15.73 20.59 -16.19
CA MET A 1 14.62 19.99 -15.41
C MET A 1 13.56 21.01 -15.02
N PHE A 2 13.90 22.16 -14.44
CA PHE A 2 12.94 23.22 -14.09
C PHE A 2 12.21 23.84 -15.30
N GLU A 3 12.85 23.94 -16.46
CA GLU A 3 12.23 24.44 -17.70
C GLU A 3 11.17 23.47 -18.23
N ILE A 4 11.42 22.16 -18.16
CA ILE A 4 10.45 21.12 -18.56
C ILE A 4 9.20 21.16 -17.65
N LEU A 5 9.38 21.41 -16.35
CA LEU A 5 8.29 21.59 -15.41
C LEU A 5 7.43 22.83 -15.70
N LYS A 6 8.06 23.93 -16.16
CA LYS A 6 7.35 25.15 -16.60
C LYS A 6 6.60 24.95 -17.93
N SER A 7 7.10 24.08 -18.78
CA SER A 7 6.50 23.81 -20.10
C SER A 7 5.22 22.96 -20.03
N GLY A 8 4.92 22.31 -18.91
CA GLY A 8 3.76 21.42 -18.79
C GLY A 8 2.46 22.10 -18.31
N GLY A 9 2.42 23.44 -18.18
CA GLY A 9 1.21 24.18 -17.83
C GLY A 9 0.61 23.84 -16.46
N ILE A 10 -0.66 24.24 -16.23
CA ILE A 10 -1.37 24.08 -14.94
C ILE A 10 -1.53 22.61 -14.52
N VAL A 11 -1.68 21.72 -15.49
CA VAL A 11 -1.89 20.26 -15.23
C VAL A 11 -0.66 19.61 -14.58
N MET A 12 0.52 20.23 -14.73
CA MET A 12 1.76 19.72 -14.12
C MET A 12 1.74 19.75 -12.60
N VAL A 13 1.08 20.76 -12.01
CA VAL A 13 1.02 20.93 -10.54
C VAL A 13 0.40 19.71 -9.82
N PRO A 14 -0.80 19.25 -10.17
CA PRO A 14 -1.38 18.04 -9.56
C PRO A 14 -0.57 16.78 -9.87
N ILE A 15 0.08 16.65 -11.04
CA ILE A 15 0.93 15.49 -11.34
C ILE A 15 2.13 15.44 -10.39
N ILE A 16 2.79 16.57 -10.13
CA ILE A 16 3.90 16.66 -9.18
C ILE A 16 3.44 16.33 -7.76
N ALA A 17 2.29 16.88 -7.33
CA ALA A 17 1.71 16.56 -6.03
C ALA A 17 1.44 15.06 -5.87
N CYS A 18 0.84 14.43 -6.88
CA CYS A 18 0.66 12.98 -6.93
C CYS A 18 1.98 12.22 -6.83
N GLY A 19 3.01 12.67 -7.54
CA GLY A 19 4.34 12.08 -7.50
C GLY A 19 4.99 12.13 -6.12
N LEU A 20 4.92 13.28 -5.44
CA LEU A 20 5.45 13.43 -4.08
C LEU A 20 4.73 12.52 -3.07
N VAL A 21 3.40 12.47 -3.15
CA VAL A 21 2.60 11.59 -2.27
C VAL A 21 2.89 10.10 -2.57
N ALA A 22 3.02 9.73 -3.84
CA ALA A 22 3.39 8.36 -4.21
C ALA A 22 4.74 7.93 -3.64
N VAL A 23 5.77 8.77 -3.77
CA VAL A 23 7.10 8.51 -3.20
C VAL A 23 7.04 8.37 -1.69
N PHE A 24 6.30 9.26 -1.02
CA PHE A 24 6.12 9.18 0.43
C PHE A 24 5.49 7.85 0.87
N ILE A 25 4.39 7.44 0.22
CA ILE A 25 3.71 6.17 0.52
C ILE A 25 4.64 4.98 0.25
N ILE A 26 5.38 4.98 -0.87
CA ILE A 26 6.30 3.90 -1.21
C ILE A 26 7.37 3.73 -0.14
N VAL A 27 8.01 4.82 0.30
CA VAL A 27 9.06 4.78 1.33
C VAL A 27 8.49 4.32 2.67
N GLU A 28 7.33 4.85 3.07
CA GLU A 28 6.65 4.48 4.31
C GLU A 28 6.29 2.98 4.32
N ARG A 29 5.68 2.48 3.25
CA ARG A 29 5.30 1.06 3.14
C ARG A 29 6.51 0.13 3.08
N PHE A 30 7.57 0.52 2.40
CA PHE A 30 8.79 -0.27 2.36
C PHE A 30 9.40 -0.44 3.77
N HIS A 31 9.47 0.66 4.53
CA HIS A 31 9.94 0.62 5.91
C HIS A 31 9.03 -0.22 6.83
N TYR A 32 7.71 -0.09 6.67
CA TYR A 32 6.71 -0.85 7.43
C TYR A 32 6.87 -2.36 7.21
N PHE A 33 6.86 -2.84 5.97
CA PHE A 33 6.97 -4.27 5.68
C PHE A 33 8.32 -4.86 6.09
N PHE A 34 9.41 -4.12 5.91
CA PHE A 34 10.72 -4.57 6.36
C PHE A 34 10.79 -4.71 7.89
N SER A 35 10.22 -3.75 8.62
CA SER A 35 10.17 -3.77 10.09
C SER A 35 9.29 -4.88 10.63
N ILE A 36 8.07 -5.05 10.09
CA ILE A 36 7.13 -6.09 10.52
C ILE A 36 7.71 -7.48 10.26
N LYS A 37 8.24 -7.74 9.08
CA LYS A 37 8.80 -9.05 8.75
C LYS A 37 9.84 -9.50 9.78
N LYS A 38 10.77 -8.61 10.14
CA LYS A 38 11.81 -8.92 11.13
C LYS A 38 11.24 -9.16 12.55
N ARG A 39 10.20 -8.39 12.92
CA ARG A 39 9.54 -8.54 14.23
C ARG A 39 8.73 -9.83 14.30
N ASP A 40 7.99 -10.17 13.26
CA ASP A 40 7.18 -11.37 13.21
C ASP A 40 8.02 -12.65 13.16
N GLU A 41 9.16 -12.67 12.47
CA GLU A 41 10.07 -13.81 12.47
C GLU A 41 10.58 -14.13 13.88
N LYS A 42 10.98 -13.10 14.65
CA LYS A 42 11.38 -13.27 16.05
C LYS A 42 10.21 -13.68 16.92
N PHE A 43 9.06 -13.01 16.78
CA PHE A 43 7.84 -13.31 17.52
C PHE A 43 7.41 -14.76 17.35
N ASN A 44 7.39 -15.29 16.12
CA ASN A 44 6.99 -16.67 15.84
C ASN A 44 7.87 -17.69 16.56
N SER A 45 9.19 -17.48 16.60
CA SER A 45 10.12 -18.34 17.34
C SER A 45 9.87 -18.30 18.85
N ASP A 46 9.67 -17.09 19.40
CA ASP A 46 9.49 -16.89 20.84
C ASP A 46 8.15 -17.45 21.30
N ILE A 47 7.05 -17.16 20.59
CA ILE A 47 5.71 -17.64 20.95
C ILE A 47 5.59 -19.15 20.85
N GLU A 48 6.17 -19.77 19.83
CA GLU A 48 6.17 -21.22 19.68
C GLU A 48 6.85 -21.89 20.86
N SER A 49 7.99 -21.37 21.31
CA SER A 49 8.73 -21.90 22.46
C SER A 49 7.94 -21.76 23.77
N CYS A 50 7.21 -20.66 23.98
CA CYS A 50 6.37 -20.44 25.16
C CYS A 50 5.19 -21.39 25.20
N ILE A 51 4.52 -21.59 24.06
CA ILE A 51 3.34 -22.49 23.98
C ILE A 51 3.74 -23.95 24.17
N LEU A 52 4.89 -24.38 23.61
CA LEU A 52 5.42 -25.72 23.83
C LEU A 52 5.68 -26.02 25.31
N LYS A 53 6.18 -25.03 26.06
CA LYS A 53 6.45 -25.12 27.50
C LYS A 53 5.20 -24.90 28.36
N ASN A 54 4.04 -24.58 27.78
CA ASN A 54 2.81 -24.18 28.46
C ASN A 54 2.97 -22.95 29.38
N ASP A 55 3.92 -22.09 29.07
CA ASP A 55 4.13 -20.85 29.81
C ASP A 55 3.31 -19.70 29.18
N PHE A 56 2.02 -19.69 29.51
CA PHE A 56 1.08 -18.70 28.97
C PHE A 56 1.35 -17.28 29.50
N LYS A 57 1.96 -17.14 30.69
CA LYS A 57 2.30 -15.82 31.23
C LYS A 57 3.41 -15.17 30.44
N THR A 58 4.45 -15.96 30.12
CA THR A 58 5.53 -15.48 29.26
C THR A 58 5.02 -15.25 27.83
N ALA A 59 4.15 -16.11 27.29
CA ALA A 59 3.52 -15.94 25.99
C ALA A 59 2.75 -14.61 25.90
N GLU A 60 1.97 -14.26 26.91
CA GLU A 60 1.24 -13.00 26.98
C GLU A 60 2.20 -11.80 27.02
N SER A 61 3.28 -11.89 27.81
CA SER A 61 4.31 -10.84 27.88
C SER A 61 5.00 -10.64 26.52
N VAL A 62 5.33 -11.70 25.80
CA VAL A 62 5.93 -11.64 24.44
C VAL A 62 4.97 -10.98 23.48
N CYS A 63 3.67 -11.29 23.54
CA CYS A 63 2.64 -10.64 22.71
C CYS A 63 2.52 -9.13 23.00
N VAL A 64 2.62 -8.72 24.27
CA VAL A 64 2.54 -7.29 24.65
C VAL A 64 3.78 -6.52 24.20
N LEU A 65 4.96 -7.14 24.26
CA LEU A 65 6.23 -6.51 23.83
C LEU A 65 6.37 -6.40 22.32
N THR A 66 5.61 -7.21 21.57
CA THR A 66 5.70 -7.22 20.10
C THR A 66 4.50 -6.47 19.50
N ASP A 67 4.74 -5.23 19.04
CA ASP A 67 3.71 -4.41 18.40
C ASP A 67 3.58 -4.78 16.90
N THR A 68 2.91 -5.90 16.63
CA THR A 68 2.55 -6.35 15.27
C THR A 68 1.11 -6.85 15.24
N PRO A 69 0.42 -6.81 14.09
CA PRO A 69 -0.93 -7.34 13.94
C PRO A 69 -1.03 -8.82 14.36
N CYS A 70 -0.01 -9.61 14.00
CA CYS A 70 0.07 -11.03 14.38
C CYS A 70 0.10 -11.21 15.90
N ALA A 71 0.93 -10.46 16.62
CA ALA A 71 1.03 -10.53 18.07
C ALA A 71 -0.28 -10.13 18.77
N LYS A 72 -1.02 -9.15 18.25
CA LYS A 72 -2.33 -8.73 18.78
C LYS A 72 -3.37 -9.85 18.68
N VAL A 73 -3.41 -10.55 17.53
CA VAL A 73 -4.33 -11.68 17.33
C VAL A 73 -3.96 -12.86 18.22
N VAL A 74 -2.68 -13.23 18.27
CA VAL A 74 -2.19 -14.33 19.14
C VAL A 74 -2.43 -14.02 20.62
N LYS A 75 -2.25 -12.78 21.05
CA LYS A 75 -2.59 -12.32 22.40
C LYS A 75 -4.05 -12.63 22.72
N SER A 76 -4.96 -12.26 21.83
CA SER A 76 -6.39 -12.53 21.99
C SER A 76 -6.68 -14.03 22.11
N ALA A 77 -5.96 -14.89 21.37
CA ALA A 77 -6.11 -16.34 21.48
C ALA A 77 -5.63 -16.87 22.85
N VAL A 78 -4.52 -16.37 23.36
CA VAL A 78 -3.97 -16.79 24.68
C VAL A 78 -4.87 -16.31 25.83
N GLU A 79 -5.40 -15.11 25.78
CA GLU A 79 -6.30 -14.54 26.80
C GLU A 79 -7.63 -15.31 26.87
N HIS A 80 -8.17 -15.74 25.72
CA HIS A 80 -9.47 -16.42 25.65
C HIS A 80 -9.35 -17.94 25.51
N ARG A 81 -8.22 -18.53 25.92
CA ARG A 81 -7.93 -19.97 25.81
C ARG A 81 -8.94 -20.90 26.53
N ASN A 82 -9.75 -20.34 27.44
CA ASN A 82 -10.77 -21.08 28.16
C ASN A 82 -12.12 -21.19 27.42
N PHE A 83 -12.23 -20.55 26.24
CA PHE A 83 -13.42 -20.68 25.39
C PHE A 83 -13.52 -22.10 24.82
N SER A 84 -14.74 -22.50 24.41
CA SER A 84 -14.88 -23.73 23.63
C SER A 84 -14.07 -23.65 22.34
N GLU A 85 -13.62 -24.77 21.78
CA GLU A 85 -12.84 -24.80 20.56
C GLU A 85 -13.54 -24.05 19.42
N ARG A 86 -14.85 -24.21 19.28
CA ARG A 86 -15.66 -23.56 18.26
C ARG A 86 -15.70 -22.05 18.45
N ASP A 87 -15.99 -21.61 19.67
CA ASP A 87 -16.11 -20.17 19.97
C ASP A 87 -14.77 -19.46 19.85
N LEU A 88 -13.68 -20.12 20.27
CA LEU A 88 -12.33 -19.59 20.13
C LEU A 88 -11.94 -19.40 18.66
N LYS A 89 -12.21 -20.39 17.81
CA LYS A 89 -11.94 -20.31 16.37
C LYS A 89 -12.72 -19.16 15.72
N GLU A 90 -14.02 -19.05 16.01
CA GLU A 90 -14.90 -18.01 15.47
C GLU A 90 -14.45 -16.61 15.95
N PHE A 91 -14.14 -16.48 17.24
CA PHE A 91 -13.64 -15.23 17.81
C PHE A 91 -12.31 -14.79 17.18
N ILE A 92 -11.37 -15.73 17.02
CA ILE A 92 -10.06 -15.42 16.46
C ILE A 92 -10.15 -15.12 14.95
N GLN A 93 -11.05 -15.80 14.23
CA GLN A 93 -11.29 -15.44 12.82
C GLN A 93 -11.74 -13.98 12.69
N SER A 94 -12.67 -13.53 13.54
CA SER A 94 -13.07 -12.12 13.57
C SER A 94 -11.90 -11.17 13.87
N LYS A 95 -10.94 -11.58 14.73
CA LYS A 95 -9.74 -10.79 15.02
C LYS A 95 -8.75 -10.74 13.85
N LEU A 96 -8.62 -11.86 13.11
CA LEU A 96 -7.83 -11.91 11.88
C LEU A 96 -8.38 -10.94 10.83
N ASP A 97 -9.70 -10.96 10.60
CA ASP A 97 -10.36 -10.08 9.64
C ASP A 97 -10.18 -8.60 9.98
N LEU A 98 -10.17 -8.26 11.28
CA LEU A 98 -9.90 -6.90 11.76
C LEU A 98 -8.43 -6.47 11.63
N ALA A 99 -7.50 -7.41 11.54
CA ALA A 99 -6.07 -7.12 11.38
C ALA A 99 -5.66 -6.87 9.92
N VAL A 100 -6.41 -7.39 8.95
CA VAL A 100 -6.12 -7.24 7.50
C VAL A 100 -5.97 -5.77 7.08
N PRO A 101 -6.87 -4.84 7.45
CA PRO A 101 -6.76 -3.44 7.05
C PRO A 101 -5.47 -2.75 7.53
N GLU A 102 -4.83 -3.20 8.62
CA GLU A 102 -3.55 -2.66 9.08
C GLU A 102 -2.43 -2.89 8.04
N PHE A 103 -2.46 -4.02 7.31
CA PHE A 103 -1.52 -4.31 6.23
C PHE A 103 -1.84 -3.55 4.94
N GLU A 104 -3.13 -3.36 4.61
CA GLU A 104 -3.59 -2.74 3.38
C GLU A 104 -3.55 -1.21 3.40
N ASN A 105 -3.29 -0.61 4.54
CA ASN A 105 -3.31 0.85 4.71
C ASN A 105 -2.48 1.55 3.62
N ASN A 106 -2.99 2.68 3.10
CA ASN A 106 -2.38 3.51 2.06
C ASN A 106 -2.15 2.84 0.67
N LEU A 107 -2.36 1.52 0.49
CA LEU A 107 -2.15 0.87 -0.80
C LEU A 107 -3.22 1.24 -1.81
N SER A 108 -4.47 1.38 -1.36
CA SER A 108 -5.57 1.88 -2.19
C SER A 108 -5.30 3.30 -2.69
N ALA A 109 -4.71 4.17 -1.84
CA ALA A 109 -4.31 5.51 -2.23
C ALA A 109 -3.21 5.48 -3.31
N LEU A 110 -2.20 4.61 -3.18
CA LEU A 110 -1.13 4.46 -4.17
C LEU A 110 -1.68 4.02 -5.53
N ASN A 111 -2.61 3.08 -5.55
CA ASN A 111 -3.29 2.63 -6.77
C ASN A 111 -4.13 3.75 -7.40
N THR A 112 -4.84 4.53 -6.58
CA THR A 112 -5.61 5.69 -7.03
C THR A 112 -4.71 6.75 -7.64
N ILE A 113 -3.57 7.08 -7.01
CA ILE A 113 -2.58 8.04 -7.52
C ILE A 113 -2.07 7.61 -8.90
N SER A 114 -1.78 6.33 -9.08
CA SER A 114 -1.33 5.78 -10.36
C SER A 114 -2.35 6.05 -11.48
N ASN A 115 -3.62 5.72 -11.24
CA ASN A 115 -4.70 5.92 -12.20
C ASN A 115 -4.93 7.42 -12.48
N VAL A 116 -4.99 8.25 -11.43
CA VAL A 116 -5.21 9.69 -11.55
C VAL A 116 -4.05 10.36 -12.30
N SER A 117 -2.80 9.97 -12.03
CA SER A 117 -1.63 10.54 -12.73
C SER A 117 -1.66 10.25 -14.23
N THR A 118 -2.09 9.06 -14.64
CA THR A 118 -2.27 8.70 -16.04
C THR A 118 -3.37 9.56 -16.69
N LEU A 119 -4.51 9.73 -16.02
CA LEU A 119 -5.62 10.56 -16.52
C LEU A 119 -5.25 12.05 -16.58
N LEU A 120 -4.48 12.55 -15.61
CA LEU A 120 -3.95 13.91 -15.66
C LEU A 120 -2.98 14.11 -16.83
N GLY A 121 -2.13 13.12 -17.13
CA GLY A 121 -1.28 13.14 -18.32
C GLY A 121 -2.09 13.21 -19.60
N LEU A 122 -3.16 12.41 -19.72
CA LEU A 122 -4.08 12.46 -20.85
C LEU A 122 -4.83 13.81 -20.94
N LEU A 123 -5.27 14.35 -19.81
CA LEU A 123 -5.89 15.68 -19.74
C LEU A 123 -4.94 16.76 -20.29
N GLY A 124 -3.64 16.63 -20.01
CA GLY A 124 -2.62 17.52 -20.57
C GLY A 124 -2.59 17.51 -22.09
N THR A 125 -2.70 16.34 -22.74
CA THR A 125 -2.77 16.26 -24.21
C THR A 125 -4.04 16.87 -24.77
N VAL A 126 -5.18 16.66 -24.13
CA VAL A 126 -6.45 17.25 -24.59
C VAL A 126 -6.41 18.79 -24.48
N THR A 127 -5.95 19.32 -23.36
CA THR A 127 -5.84 20.78 -23.15
C THR A 127 -4.80 21.42 -24.09
N GLY A 128 -3.66 20.74 -24.31
CA GLY A 128 -2.64 21.21 -25.26
C GLY A 128 -3.13 21.21 -26.70
N ASN A 129 -3.88 20.18 -27.12
CA ASN A 129 -4.49 20.16 -28.45
C ASN A 129 -5.55 21.26 -28.63
N ILE A 130 -6.37 21.53 -27.60
CA ILE A 130 -7.33 22.66 -27.66
C ILE A 130 -6.60 23.98 -27.85
N LYS A 131 -5.48 24.22 -27.16
CA LYS A 131 -4.65 25.42 -27.36
C LYS A 131 -4.06 25.45 -28.76
N ALA A 132 -3.54 24.33 -29.27
CA ALA A 132 -2.96 24.25 -30.62
C ALA A 132 -3.99 24.60 -31.72
N PHE A 133 -5.20 24.03 -31.62
CA PHE A 133 -6.30 24.36 -32.55
C PHE A 133 -6.80 25.81 -32.39
N GLY A 134 -6.78 26.36 -31.17
CA GLY A 134 -7.09 27.77 -30.92
C GLY A 134 -6.13 28.73 -31.66
N VAL A 135 -4.84 28.40 -31.73
CA VAL A 135 -3.85 29.18 -32.50
C VAL A 135 -4.14 29.12 -34.01
N LEU A 136 -4.58 27.95 -34.52
CA LEU A 136 -4.94 27.80 -35.93
C LEU A 136 -6.25 28.52 -36.28
N GLY A 137 -7.24 28.54 -35.38
CA GLY A 137 -8.57 29.12 -35.64
C GLY A 137 -8.62 30.64 -35.57
N ASN A 138 -7.75 31.29 -34.79
CA ASN A 138 -7.72 32.75 -34.62
C ASN A 138 -6.79 33.49 -35.61
N GLY A 139 -6.01 32.76 -36.38
CA GLY A 139 -5.07 33.34 -37.34
C GLY A 139 -5.63 33.34 -38.76
N GLY A 140 -6.18 34.46 -39.21
CA GLY A 140 -6.61 34.66 -40.61
C GLY A 140 -5.48 34.55 -41.69
N THR A 141 -4.27 34.25 -41.28
CA THR A 141 -3.11 33.88 -42.09
C THR A 141 -2.27 32.96 -41.21
N MET A 142 -1.96 31.77 -41.66
CA MET A 142 -1.16 30.71 -41.04
C MET A 142 -0.69 31.05 -39.60
N GLY A 143 -1.34 30.51 -38.59
CA GLY A 143 -1.01 30.75 -37.18
C GLY A 143 0.47 30.54 -36.89
N ASP A 144 1.02 31.27 -35.93
CA ASP A 144 2.46 31.23 -35.59
C ASP A 144 2.92 29.77 -35.35
N PRO A 145 3.77 29.20 -36.22
CA PRO A 145 4.24 27.81 -36.09
C PRO A 145 4.96 27.55 -34.77
N ALA A 146 5.57 28.59 -34.16
CA ALA A 146 6.27 28.45 -32.88
C ALA A 146 5.27 28.27 -31.71
N LEU A 147 4.16 29.01 -31.71
CA LEU A 147 3.10 28.86 -30.72
C LEU A 147 2.40 27.51 -30.85
N LEU A 148 2.15 27.04 -32.07
CA LEU A 148 1.57 25.72 -32.32
C LEU A 148 2.49 24.60 -31.81
N ALA A 149 3.78 24.65 -32.17
CA ALA A 149 4.77 23.67 -31.70
C ALA A 149 4.89 23.68 -30.16
N GLY A 150 4.84 24.88 -29.54
CA GLY A 150 4.85 25.05 -28.10
C GLY A 150 3.67 24.37 -27.40
N ALA A 151 2.44 24.54 -27.92
CA ALA A 151 1.25 23.92 -27.38
C ALA A 151 1.29 22.37 -27.48
N ILE A 152 1.79 21.86 -28.60
CA ILE A 152 1.97 20.41 -28.79
C ILE A 152 3.06 19.86 -27.83
N ALA A 153 4.18 20.57 -27.68
CA ALA A 153 5.23 20.20 -26.76
C ALA A 153 4.74 20.16 -25.28
N GLU A 154 3.96 21.17 -24.85
CA GLU A 154 3.31 21.21 -23.55
C GLU A 154 2.45 19.95 -23.30
N ALA A 155 1.65 19.57 -24.29
CA ALA A 155 0.80 18.40 -24.25
C ALA A 155 1.59 17.08 -24.05
N LEU A 156 2.66 16.92 -24.81
CA LEU A 156 3.51 15.71 -24.73
C LEU A 156 4.26 15.62 -23.41
N VAL A 157 4.79 16.75 -22.92
CA VAL A 157 5.51 16.80 -21.64
C VAL A 157 4.62 16.40 -20.45
N THR A 158 3.37 16.86 -20.42
CA THR A 158 2.43 16.48 -19.34
C THR A 158 2.10 15.00 -19.37
N THR A 159 1.97 14.40 -20.53
CA THR A 159 1.72 12.95 -20.64
C THR A 159 2.91 12.14 -20.17
N VAL A 160 4.11 12.50 -20.58
CA VAL A 160 5.33 11.86 -20.10
C VAL A 160 5.44 11.97 -18.58
N ALA A 161 5.18 13.16 -18.01
CA ALA A 161 5.22 13.37 -16.57
C ALA A 161 4.19 12.49 -15.83
N GLY A 162 2.97 12.40 -16.34
CA GLY A 162 1.93 11.51 -15.79
C GLY A 162 2.36 10.05 -15.77
N LEU A 163 2.96 9.56 -16.86
CA LEU A 163 3.47 8.18 -16.95
C LEU A 163 4.67 7.93 -16.04
N VAL A 164 5.58 8.90 -15.89
CA VAL A 164 6.74 8.79 -14.97
C VAL A 164 6.30 8.60 -13.52
N VAL A 165 5.17 9.19 -13.12
CA VAL A 165 4.57 8.99 -11.79
C VAL A 165 3.78 7.69 -11.73
N ALA A 166 2.96 7.40 -12.74
CA ALA A 166 2.03 6.28 -12.74
C ALA A 166 2.74 4.92 -12.78
N ILE A 167 3.76 4.76 -13.61
CA ILE A 167 4.43 3.46 -13.80
C ILE A 167 5.08 2.96 -12.51
N PRO A 168 5.91 3.73 -11.78
CA PRO A 168 6.43 3.29 -10.49
C PRO A 168 5.32 3.03 -9.47
N ALA A 169 4.28 3.88 -9.41
CA ALA A 169 3.18 3.71 -8.48
C ALA A 169 2.43 2.37 -8.70
N ILE A 170 2.17 1.96 -9.95
CA ILE A 170 1.58 0.65 -10.28
C ILE A 170 2.49 -0.50 -9.84
N ILE A 171 3.77 -0.44 -10.17
CA ILE A 171 4.73 -1.49 -9.86
C ILE A 171 4.82 -1.70 -8.36
N PHE A 172 5.01 -0.63 -7.58
CA PHE A 172 5.10 -0.72 -6.13
C PHE A 172 3.78 -1.08 -5.47
N SER A 173 2.64 -0.61 -5.98
CA SER A 173 1.31 -1.03 -5.50
C SER A 173 1.13 -2.54 -5.65
N SER A 174 1.45 -3.09 -6.81
CA SER A 174 1.39 -4.54 -7.07
C SER A 174 2.34 -5.33 -6.17
N TYR A 175 3.58 -4.85 -6.00
CA TYR A 175 4.56 -5.46 -5.11
C TYR A 175 4.08 -5.49 -3.65
N PHE A 176 3.57 -4.36 -3.13
CA PHE A 176 3.08 -4.30 -1.75
C PHE A 176 1.81 -5.13 -1.54
N ASN A 177 0.90 -5.21 -2.51
CA ASN A 177 -0.25 -6.12 -2.44
C ASN A 177 0.20 -7.59 -2.30
N SER A 178 1.25 -8.00 -3.00
CA SER A 178 1.85 -9.32 -2.81
C SER A 178 2.43 -9.50 -1.41
N GLN A 179 3.11 -8.48 -0.85
CA GLN A 179 3.63 -8.52 0.52
C GLN A 179 2.51 -8.59 1.57
N VAL A 180 1.39 -7.88 1.36
CA VAL A 180 0.18 -7.99 2.20
C VAL A 180 -0.31 -9.43 2.24
N ASN A 181 -0.55 -10.03 1.09
CA ASN A 181 -1.04 -11.41 1.00
C ASN A 181 -0.10 -12.41 1.70
N HIS A 182 1.21 -12.26 1.52
CA HIS A 182 2.20 -13.07 2.23
C HIS A 182 2.17 -12.86 3.74
N SER A 183 1.98 -11.62 4.22
CA SER A 183 1.93 -11.30 5.64
C SER A 183 0.66 -11.86 6.29
N ILE A 184 -0.49 -11.74 5.61
CA ILE A 184 -1.77 -12.33 6.05
C ILE A 184 -1.64 -13.85 6.14
N THR A 185 -1.14 -14.52 5.11
CA THR A 185 -0.98 -15.98 5.11
C THR A 185 -0.06 -16.46 6.25
N ARG A 186 1.04 -15.75 6.51
CA ARG A 186 1.94 -16.08 7.63
C ARG A 186 1.25 -15.88 8.99
N MET A 187 0.49 -14.78 9.15
CA MET A 187 -0.28 -14.53 10.36
C MET A 187 -1.30 -15.62 10.61
N GLU A 188 -2.06 -16.02 9.60
CA GLU A 188 -3.03 -17.14 9.67
C GLU A 188 -2.36 -18.46 10.06
N GLN A 189 -1.21 -18.77 9.47
CA GLN A 189 -0.45 -19.98 9.81
C GLN A 189 0.00 -19.98 11.27
N THR A 190 0.57 -18.86 11.74
CA THR A 190 1.00 -18.71 13.14
C THR A 190 -0.17 -18.87 14.10
N VAL A 191 -1.26 -18.15 13.84
CA VAL A 191 -2.47 -18.17 14.67
C VAL A 191 -3.09 -19.57 14.69
N THR A 192 -3.20 -20.23 13.54
CA THR A 192 -3.73 -21.60 13.44
C THR A 192 -2.88 -22.61 14.22
N SER A 193 -1.55 -22.48 14.13
CA SER A 193 -0.63 -23.31 14.92
C SER A 193 -0.82 -23.13 16.43
N VAL A 194 -1.00 -21.88 16.87
CA VAL A 194 -1.28 -21.54 18.27
C VAL A 194 -2.63 -22.12 18.70
N LEU A 195 -3.69 -21.90 17.93
CA LEU A 195 -5.03 -22.41 18.22
C LEU A 195 -5.03 -23.94 18.36
N PHE A 196 -4.43 -24.65 17.39
CA PHE A 196 -4.35 -26.11 17.42
C PHE A 196 -3.70 -26.64 18.71
N ARG A 197 -2.69 -25.96 19.23
CA ARG A 197 -2.02 -26.34 20.47
C ARG A 197 -2.84 -26.02 21.73
N LEU A 198 -3.60 -24.89 21.69
CA LEU A 198 -4.47 -24.51 22.79
C LEU A 198 -5.68 -25.44 22.93
N THR A 199 -6.29 -25.84 21.78
CA THR A 199 -7.50 -26.69 21.78
C THR A 199 -7.20 -28.14 22.11
N LYS A 200 -6.09 -28.71 21.59
CA LYS A 200 -5.71 -30.12 21.85
C LYS A 200 -5.43 -30.43 23.32
N LYS A 201 -5.28 -29.43 24.16
CA LYS A 201 -5.05 -29.57 25.60
C LYS A 201 -6.33 -29.62 26.43
N GLY A 202 -7.47 -29.20 25.85
CA GLY A 202 -8.77 -29.32 26.53
C GLY A 202 -9.34 -30.75 26.57
N GLU A 203 -8.72 -31.66 25.80
CA GLU A 203 -9.15 -33.05 25.69
C GLU A 203 -8.31 -34.04 26.54
N ALA A 204 -7.28 -33.59 27.24
CA ALA A 204 -6.43 -34.40 28.14
C ALA A 204 -6.58 -33.95 29.60
#